data_ad5a442a8bae26dd53e9bd32b7c43072
#
_entry.id   ad5a442a8bae26dd53e9bd32b7c43072
#
_cell.length_a   1.000
_cell.length_b   1.000
_cell.length_c   1.000
_cell.angle_alpha   90.00
_cell.angle_beta   90.00
_cell.angle_gamma   90.00
#
_symmetry.space_group_name_H-M   'P 1'
#
loop_
_entity.id
_entity.type
_entity.pdbx_description
1 polymer ?
#
loop_
_entity_poly.entity_id
_entity_poly.type
_entity_poly.pdbx_seq_one_letter_code
_entity_poly.pdbx_strand_id
1 'polypeptide(L)'
;METVIKLTGINKIYRTDEVETQALENVNLEVRKGEFLSIMGPSGCGKSTLLNIMGLLDEPTSGEIELCGMKIDPKLSDNRLAELRNKTLGFVFQSFHLIPTLNVLDNVQLPLIYRGVRSGERIRLAKEVIERVGLSHRMKHRPTQLSGGQCQRVAIARAIIGNPEILLADEPTGNLDSKMGAEIMELLHRLNKEDGRTIVMVTHNEQQAAQTDRIIKFLDGRQIM
;
A
#
# COMPACT_ATOMS: atom_id res chain seq x y z
N MET A 1 -2.26 -22.45 -3.56
CA MET A 1 -1.89 -21.08 -3.99
C MET A 1 -0.78 -20.59 -3.09
N GLU A 2 0.20 -19.87 -3.63
CA GLU A 2 1.34 -19.34 -2.88
C GLU A 2 0.88 -18.21 -1.94
N THR A 3 1.29 -18.24 -0.66
CA THR A 3 1.02 -17.18 0.31
C THR A 3 2.16 -16.16 0.24
N VAL A 4 1.81 -14.88 0.08
CA VAL A 4 2.80 -13.78 -0.03
C VAL A 4 2.90 -12.92 1.22
N ILE A 5 1.84 -12.86 2.04
CA ILE A 5 1.88 -12.30 3.41
C ILE A 5 1.25 -13.31 4.34
N LYS A 6 1.93 -13.60 5.44
CA LYS A 6 1.36 -14.39 6.54
C LYS A 6 1.65 -13.70 7.86
N LEU A 7 0.58 -13.46 8.60
CA LEU A 7 0.59 -12.91 9.95
C LEU A 7 0.11 -13.98 10.91
N THR A 8 0.85 -14.22 12.00
CA THR A 8 0.50 -15.22 12.99
C THR A 8 0.54 -14.60 14.37
N GLY A 9 -0.62 -14.55 15.04
CA GLY A 9 -0.76 -14.07 16.41
C GLY A 9 -0.32 -12.63 16.61
N ILE A 10 -0.53 -11.75 15.63
CA ILE A 10 -0.09 -10.35 15.69
C ILE A 10 -0.86 -9.59 16.75
N ASN A 11 -0.09 -9.01 17.67
CA ASN A 11 -0.57 -8.04 18.66
C ASN A 11 0.16 -6.71 18.48
N LYS A 12 -0.56 -5.60 18.65
CA LYS A 12 0.05 -4.26 18.69
C LYS A 12 -0.54 -3.45 19.83
N ILE A 13 0.31 -3.03 20.73
CA ILE A 13 -0.03 -2.16 21.87
C ILE A 13 0.83 -0.90 21.75
N TYR A 14 0.18 0.25 21.67
CA TYR A 14 0.84 1.54 21.81
C TYR A 14 0.83 1.94 23.28
N ARG A 15 1.99 2.35 23.79
CA ARG A 15 2.17 2.78 25.18
C ARG A 15 2.63 4.21 25.21
N THR A 16 1.91 5.02 25.96
CA THR A 16 2.34 6.35 26.41
C THR A 16 2.51 6.29 27.92
N ASP A 17 3.05 7.34 28.52
CA ASP A 17 3.28 7.40 29.98
C ASP A 17 1.98 7.22 30.79
N GLU A 18 0.81 7.52 30.21
CA GLU A 18 -0.48 7.52 30.90
C GLU A 18 -1.48 6.46 30.38
N VAL A 19 -1.33 5.98 29.14
CA VAL A 19 -2.35 5.14 28.49
C VAL A 19 -1.72 4.03 27.67
N GLU A 20 -2.27 2.83 27.82
CA GLU A 20 -2.05 1.72 26.88
C GLU A 20 -3.25 1.58 25.94
N THR A 21 -2.98 1.54 24.63
CA THR A 21 -4.00 1.32 23.62
C THR A 21 -3.67 0.06 22.84
N GLN A 22 -4.52 -0.96 22.95
CA GLN A 22 -4.40 -2.16 22.14
C GLN A 22 -5.01 -1.91 20.76
N ALA A 23 -4.15 -1.77 19.76
CA ALA A 23 -4.56 -1.50 18.39
C ALA A 23 -4.84 -2.77 17.58
N LEU A 24 -4.14 -3.88 17.90
CA LEU A 24 -4.37 -5.20 17.29
C LEU A 24 -4.28 -6.29 18.35
N GLU A 25 -5.17 -7.28 18.24
CA GLU A 25 -5.24 -8.41 19.17
C GLU A 25 -5.35 -9.73 18.43
N ASN A 26 -4.31 -10.58 18.56
CA ASN A 26 -4.23 -11.94 18.04
C ASN A 26 -4.66 -12.08 16.58
N VAL A 27 -4.18 -11.18 15.70
CA VAL A 27 -4.54 -11.18 14.29
C VAL A 27 -3.80 -12.28 13.55
N ASN A 28 -4.56 -13.13 12.84
CA ASN A 28 -4.05 -14.20 12.00
C ASN A 28 -4.58 -14.00 10.58
N LEU A 29 -3.69 -13.76 9.63
CA LEU A 29 -4.08 -13.42 8.26
C LEU A 29 -3.10 -14.00 7.26
N GLU A 30 -3.64 -14.59 6.20
CA GLU A 30 -2.87 -14.99 5.02
C GLU A 30 -3.40 -14.26 3.79
N VAL A 31 -2.47 -13.72 2.98
CA VAL A 31 -2.75 -13.11 1.67
C VAL A 31 -2.11 -13.95 0.60
N ARG A 32 -2.88 -14.32 -0.41
CA ARG A 32 -2.42 -15.17 -1.50
C ARG A 32 -1.90 -14.34 -2.67
N LYS A 33 -0.95 -14.89 -3.40
CA LYS A 33 -0.42 -14.27 -4.61
C LYS A 33 -1.51 -14.00 -5.64
N GLY A 34 -1.54 -12.78 -6.17
CA GLY A 34 -2.54 -12.32 -7.13
C GLY A 34 -3.93 -12.05 -6.54
N GLU A 35 -4.10 -12.18 -5.22
CA GLU A 35 -5.36 -11.87 -4.55
C GLU A 35 -5.56 -10.35 -4.44
N PHE A 36 -6.80 -9.89 -4.65
CA PHE A 36 -7.24 -8.55 -4.25
C PHE A 36 -8.05 -8.68 -2.96
N LEU A 37 -7.43 -8.38 -1.83
CA LEU A 37 -8.02 -8.46 -0.50
C LEU A 37 -8.46 -7.09 0.00
N SER A 38 -9.67 -7.00 0.56
CA SER A 38 -10.12 -5.83 1.33
C SER A 38 -10.17 -6.12 2.82
N ILE A 39 -9.67 -5.16 3.62
CA ILE A 39 -9.80 -5.12 5.07
C ILE A 39 -10.78 -4.00 5.41
N MET A 40 -11.92 -4.36 5.95
CA MET A 40 -13.04 -3.47 6.23
C MET A 40 -13.32 -3.32 7.72
N GLY A 41 -13.75 -2.14 8.13
CA GLY A 41 -14.19 -1.87 9.51
C GLY A 41 -14.32 -0.39 9.80
N PRO A 42 -14.88 -0.01 10.96
CA PRO A 42 -15.07 1.39 11.34
C PRO A 42 -13.72 2.13 11.50
N SER A 43 -13.77 3.45 11.51
CA SER A 43 -12.56 4.26 11.77
C SER A 43 -12.01 3.92 13.16
N GLY A 44 -10.67 3.88 13.28
CA GLY A 44 -10.00 3.58 14.55
C GLY A 44 -9.91 2.12 14.95
N CYS A 45 -10.50 1.15 14.20
CA CYS A 45 -10.48 -0.26 14.58
C CYS A 45 -9.16 -1.01 14.30
N GLY A 46 -8.06 -0.31 13.93
CA GLY A 46 -6.73 -0.93 13.75
C GLY A 46 -6.33 -1.26 12.32
N LYS A 47 -7.13 -0.96 11.29
CA LYS A 47 -6.85 -1.30 9.87
C LYS A 47 -5.54 -0.73 9.34
N SER A 48 -5.32 0.57 9.51
CA SER A 48 -4.07 1.23 9.05
C SER A 48 -2.87 0.74 9.86
N THR A 49 -3.04 0.43 11.16
CA THR A 49 -1.99 -0.22 11.96
C THR A 49 -1.63 -1.58 11.38
N LEU A 50 -2.63 -2.40 11.03
CA LEU A 50 -2.39 -3.70 10.40
C LEU A 50 -1.67 -3.56 9.06
N LEU A 51 -2.10 -2.59 8.22
CA LEU A 51 -1.46 -2.31 6.93
C LEU A 51 -0.01 -1.86 7.10
N ASN A 52 0.28 -1.03 8.12
CA ASN A 52 1.64 -0.58 8.43
C ASN A 52 2.53 -1.74 8.88
N ILE A 53 2.01 -2.68 9.67
CA ILE A 53 2.74 -3.88 10.08
C ILE A 53 3.00 -4.80 8.86
N MET A 54 2.00 -5.05 8.00
CA MET A 54 2.21 -5.78 6.75
C MET A 54 3.25 -5.10 5.86
N GLY A 55 3.27 -3.77 5.90
CA GLY A 55 4.17 -2.92 5.15
C GLY A 55 5.57 -2.79 5.75
N LEU A 56 5.85 -3.41 6.89
CA LEU A 56 7.09 -3.24 7.65
C LEU A 56 7.41 -1.77 7.96
N LEU A 57 6.37 -0.93 8.09
CA LEU A 57 6.46 0.48 8.50
C LEU A 57 6.33 0.64 10.02
N ASP A 58 5.75 -0.36 10.68
CA ASP A 58 5.62 -0.47 12.12
C ASP A 58 5.89 -1.91 12.56
N GLU A 59 6.33 -2.10 13.81
CA GLU A 59 6.64 -3.41 14.37
C GLU A 59 5.48 -3.90 15.24
N PRO A 60 5.11 -5.19 15.18
CA PRO A 60 4.16 -5.76 16.12
C PRO A 60 4.78 -5.83 17.53
N THR A 61 3.96 -5.72 18.57
CA THR A 61 4.40 -5.98 19.96
C THR A 61 4.72 -7.45 20.18
N SER A 62 3.98 -8.34 19.50
CA SER A 62 4.24 -9.79 19.45
C SER A 62 3.59 -10.41 18.23
N GLY A 63 3.96 -11.65 17.92
CA GLY A 63 3.53 -12.39 16.75
C GLY A 63 4.61 -12.48 15.69
N GLU A 64 4.29 -13.08 14.56
CA GLU A 64 5.24 -13.35 13.49
C GLU A 64 4.72 -12.85 12.15
N ILE A 65 5.64 -12.30 11.34
CA ILE A 65 5.38 -11.84 9.97
C ILE A 65 6.21 -12.69 9.02
N GLU A 66 5.58 -13.19 7.97
CA GLU A 66 6.25 -13.79 6.84
C GLU A 66 5.86 -13.04 5.56
N LEU A 67 6.85 -12.62 4.77
CA LEU A 67 6.69 -11.88 3.53
C LEU A 67 7.37 -12.62 2.39
N CYS A 68 6.61 -13.03 1.37
CA CYS A 68 7.10 -13.78 0.21
C CYS A 68 7.97 -15.00 0.61
N GLY A 69 7.49 -15.80 1.58
CA GLY A 69 8.18 -16.97 2.10
C GLY A 69 9.37 -16.68 3.04
N MET A 70 9.64 -15.42 3.33
CA MET A 70 10.69 -15.00 4.24
C MET A 70 10.10 -14.57 5.58
N LYS A 71 10.49 -15.25 6.67
CA LYS A 71 10.16 -14.83 8.03
C LYS A 71 10.95 -13.56 8.37
N ILE A 72 10.24 -12.53 8.83
CA ILE A 72 10.82 -11.25 9.23
C ILE A 72 11.36 -11.37 10.65
N ASP A 73 12.68 -11.29 10.80
CA ASP A 73 13.32 -11.28 12.11
C ASP A 73 13.16 -9.88 12.74
N PRO A 74 12.63 -9.76 13.97
CA PRO A 74 12.54 -8.47 14.68
C PRO A 74 13.88 -7.75 14.87
N LYS A 75 15.01 -8.47 14.71
CA LYS A 75 16.36 -7.89 14.84
C LYS A 75 16.94 -7.36 13.53
N LEU A 76 16.17 -7.40 12.43
CA LEU A 76 16.63 -6.84 11.17
C LEU A 76 16.85 -5.32 11.32
N SER A 77 17.95 -4.83 10.74
CA SER A 77 18.22 -3.40 10.72
C SER A 77 17.20 -2.64 9.85
N ASP A 78 16.96 -1.36 10.18
CA ASP A 78 16.08 -0.48 9.40
C ASP A 78 16.45 -0.42 7.93
N ASN A 79 17.75 -0.44 7.60
CA ASN A 79 18.23 -0.47 6.23
C ASN A 79 17.77 -1.74 5.50
N ARG A 80 17.84 -2.89 6.16
CA ARG A 80 17.40 -4.16 5.57
C ARG A 80 15.89 -4.22 5.39
N LEU A 81 15.13 -3.71 6.36
CA LEU A 81 13.68 -3.56 6.25
C LEU A 81 13.33 -2.58 5.11
N ALA A 82 14.05 -1.47 4.96
CA ALA A 82 13.85 -0.51 3.88
C ALA A 82 14.14 -1.12 2.49
N GLU A 83 15.18 -1.94 2.36
CA GLU A 83 15.46 -2.69 1.12
C GLU A 83 14.33 -3.65 0.77
N LEU A 84 13.84 -4.43 1.75
CA LEU A 84 12.72 -5.36 1.57
C LEU A 84 11.45 -4.61 1.14
N ARG A 85 11.10 -3.53 1.86
CA ARG A 85 9.95 -2.68 1.50
C ARG A 85 10.06 -2.21 0.06
N ASN A 86 11.16 -1.56 -0.26
CA ASN A 86 11.37 -0.98 -1.59
C ASN A 86 11.29 -2.05 -2.70
N LYS A 87 11.80 -3.26 -2.45
CA LYS A 87 11.84 -4.34 -3.45
C LYS A 87 10.50 -5.03 -3.64
N THR A 88 9.75 -5.24 -2.55
CA THR A 88 8.62 -6.18 -2.51
C THR A 88 7.28 -5.47 -2.46
N LEU A 89 7.24 -4.27 -1.86
CA LEU A 89 6.02 -3.55 -1.52
C LEU A 89 5.89 -2.24 -2.27
N GLY A 90 4.67 -1.91 -2.69
CA GLY A 90 4.26 -0.59 -3.15
C GLY A 90 3.18 -0.04 -2.23
N PHE A 91 3.24 1.26 -1.92
CA PHE A 91 2.29 1.91 -1.02
C PHE A 91 1.46 2.96 -1.74
N VAL A 92 0.15 2.91 -1.51
CA VAL A 92 -0.82 3.90 -1.97
C VAL A 92 -1.58 4.41 -0.75
N PHE A 93 -1.49 5.70 -0.43
CA PHE A 93 -2.09 6.31 0.75
C PHE A 93 -3.25 7.23 0.37
N GLN A 94 -4.19 7.41 1.29
CA GLN A 94 -5.32 8.32 1.17
C GLN A 94 -4.89 9.77 0.87
N SER A 95 -3.83 10.25 1.53
CA SER A 95 -3.29 11.62 1.39
C SER A 95 -2.21 11.74 0.31
N PHE A 96 -2.11 10.78 -0.61
CA PHE A 96 -1.17 10.72 -1.74
C PHE A 96 0.32 10.71 -1.33
N HIS A 97 0.73 11.43 -0.33
CA HIS A 97 2.11 11.60 0.17
C HIS A 97 3.10 11.91 -0.96
N LEU A 98 2.70 12.81 -1.88
CA LEU A 98 3.59 13.32 -2.91
C LEU A 98 4.46 14.45 -2.33
N ILE A 99 5.72 14.52 -2.79
CA ILE A 99 6.62 15.61 -2.43
C ILE A 99 6.22 16.84 -3.26
N PRO A 100 5.70 17.92 -2.64
CA PRO A 100 5.07 19.04 -3.37
C PRO A 100 6.06 19.87 -4.19
N THR A 101 7.35 19.85 -3.83
CA THR A 101 8.42 20.53 -4.55
C THR A 101 8.91 19.79 -5.79
N LEU A 102 8.62 18.49 -5.91
CA LEU A 102 8.97 17.65 -7.04
C LEU A 102 7.82 17.62 -8.06
N ASN A 103 8.16 17.51 -9.35
CA ASN A 103 7.17 17.27 -10.40
C ASN A 103 6.71 15.80 -10.40
N VAL A 104 5.76 15.45 -11.28
CA VAL A 104 5.21 14.10 -11.43
C VAL A 104 6.31 13.09 -11.74
N LEU A 105 7.17 13.39 -12.72
CA LEU A 105 8.25 12.49 -13.14
C LEU A 105 9.20 12.19 -11.98
N ASP A 106 9.57 13.22 -11.21
CA ASP A 106 10.51 13.09 -10.09
C ASP A 106 9.88 12.36 -8.91
N ASN A 107 8.61 12.61 -8.58
CA ASN A 107 7.89 11.85 -7.56
C ASN A 107 7.83 10.36 -7.87
N VAL A 108 7.54 10.01 -9.12
CA VAL A 108 7.44 8.60 -9.56
C VAL A 108 8.79 7.89 -9.51
N GLN A 109 9.89 8.58 -9.77
CA GLN A 109 11.23 7.98 -9.77
C GLN A 109 11.80 7.64 -8.38
N LEU A 110 11.23 8.19 -7.29
CA LEU A 110 11.80 8.08 -5.95
C LEU A 110 12.20 6.65 -5.53
N PRO A 111 11.35 5.62 -5.71
CA PRO A 111 11.74 4.26 -5.32
C PRO A 111 12.98 3.74 -6.05
N LEU A 112 13.15 4.11 -7.31
CA LEU A 112 14.31 3.69 -8.12
C LEU A 112 15.58 4.49 -7.78
N ILE A 113 15.44 5.71 -7.26
CA ILE A 113 16.58 6.49 -6.74
C ILE A 113 17.18 5.75 -5.54
N TYR A 114 16.33 5.33 -4.60
CA TYR A 114 16.75 4.56 -3.43
C TYR A 114 17.33 3.18 -3.76
N ARG A 115 16.95 2.60 -4.92
CA ARG A 115 17.56 1.36 -5.45
C ARG A 115 18.90 1.59 -6.17
N GLY A 116 19.35 2.83 -6.33
CA GLY A 116 20.57 3.14 -7.06
C GLY A 116 20.48 2.92 -8.58
N VAL A 117 19.27 2.86 -9.16
CA VAL A 117 19.06 2.70 -10.60
C VAL A 117 19.60 3.93 -11.36
N ARG A 118 20.29 3.74 -12.48
CA ARG A 118 20.87 4.82 -13.30
C ARG A 118 19.81 5.78 -13.83
N SER A 119 20.15 7.07 -13.89
CA SER A 119 19.21 8.15 -14.23
C SER A 119 18.45 7.92 -15.53
N GLY A 120 19.14 7.55 -16.61
CA GLY A 120 18.50 7.30 -17.91
C GLY A 120 17.44 6.20 -17.87
N GLU A 121 17.72 5.12 -17.14
CA GLU A 121 16.79 4.00 -16.96
C GLU A 121 15.60 4.38 -16.08
N ARG A 122 15.84 5.10 -14.97
CA ARG A 122 14.75 5.61 -14.12
C ARG A 122 13.76 6.47 -14.90
N ILE A 123 14.29 7.39 -15.71
CA ILE A 123 13.45 8.29 -16.52
C ILE A 123 12.63 7.49 -17.53
N ARG A 124 13.22 6.49 -18.18
CA ARG A 124 12.49 5.62 -19.12
C ARG A 124 11.36 4.88 -18.43
N LEU A 125 11.66 4.17 -17.35
CA LEU A 125 10.66 3.43 -16.56
C LEU A 125 9.57 4.33 -16.00
N ALA A 126 9.94 5.52 -15.50
CA ALA A 126 8.96 6.47 -14.99
C ALA A 126 8.00 6.96 -16.07
N LYS A 127 8.48 7.24 -17.28
CA LYS A 127 7.62 7.63 -18.41
C LYS A 127 6.64 6.53 -18.78
N GLU A 128 7.09 5.28 -18.84
CA GLU A 128 6.23 4.12 -19.13
C GLU A 128 5.12 3.94 -18.10
N VAL A 129 5.45 4.05 -16.82
CA VAL A 129 4.46 3.90 -15.75
C VAL A 129 3.50 5.10 -15.72
N ILE A 130 3.98 6.34 -15.95
CA ILE A 130 3.14 7.55 -16.02
C ILE A 130 2.17 7.46 -17.20
N GLU A 131 2.59 6.92 -18.34
CA GLU A 131 1.73 6.65 -19.48
C GLU A 131 0.62 5.64 -19.11
N ARG A 132 0.96 4.55 -18.44
CA ARG A 132 0.00 3.53 -18.00
C ARG A 132 -1.10 4.08 -17.09
N VAL A 133 -0.81 5.11 -16.29
CA VAL A 133 -1.82 5.78 -15.46
C VAL A 133 -2.47 6.99 -16.15
N GLY A 134 -2.19 7.23 -17.44
CA GLY A 134 -2.82 8.27 -18.27
C GLY A 134 -2.36 9.69 -17.99
N LEU A 135 -1.12 9.88 -17.50
CA LEU A 135 -0.59 11.19 -17.08
C LEU A 135 0.58 11.70 -17.91
N SER A 136 0.83 11.16 -19.12
CA SER A 136 1.95 11.57 -19.99
C SER A 136 2.01 13.09 -20.22
N HIS A 137 0.86 13.74 -20.35
CA HIS A 137 0.74 15.20 -20.57
C HIS A 137 0.99 16.03 -19.29
N ARG A 138 1.17 15.39 -18.12
CA ARG A 138 1.36 16.02 -16.80
C ARG A 138 2.74 15.79 -16.18
N MET A 139 3.66 15.14 -16.85
CA MET A 139 4.98 14.74 -16.30
C MET A 139 5.76 15.86 -15.62
N LYS A 140 5.65 17.10 -16.14
CA LYS A 140 6.36 18.27 -15.60
C LYS A 140 5.56 19.07 -14.57
N HIS A 141 4.29 18.71 -14.31
CA HIS A 141 3.45 19.40 -13.34
C HIS A 141 3.85 19.01 -11.90
N ARG A 142 3.64 19.94 -10.97
CA ARG A 142 3.77 19.69 -9.53
C ARG A 142 2.44 19.22 -8.94
N PRO A 143 2.42 18.55 -7.77
CA PRO A 143 1.20 18.09 -7.12
C PRO A 143 0.13 19.20 -6.95
N THR A 144 0.55 20.43 -6.65
CA THR A 144 -0.34 21.59 -6.50
C THR A 144 -1.07 22.01 -7.78
N GLN A 145 -0.67 21.48 -8.93
CA GLN A 145 -1.25 21.76 -10.25
C GLN A 145 -2.12 20.60 -10.77
N LEU A 146 -2.38 19.61 -9.91
CA LEU A 146 -3.10 18.38 -10.25
C LEU A 146 -4.42 18.29 -9.47
N SER A 147 -5.42 17.63 -10.04
CA SER A 147 -6.61 17.22 -9.29
C SER A 147 -6.28 16.10 -8.31
N GLY A 148 -7.15 15.86 -7.31
CA GLY A 148 -6.99 14.76 -6.36
C GLY A 148 -6.83 13.41 -7.04
N GLY A 149 -7.66 13.10 -8.05
CA GLY A 149 -7.55 11.86 -8.82
C GLY A 149 -6.25 11.76 -9.62
N GLN A 150 -5.72 12.89 -10.14
CA GLN A 150 -4.41 12.90 -10.78
C GLN A 150 -3.27 12.67 -9.77
N CYS A 151 -3.34 13.29 -8.59
CA CYS A 151 -2.39 13.04 -7.51
C CYS A 151 -2.38 11.55 -7.10
N GLN A 152 -3.55 10.94 -7.00
CA GLN A 152 -3.66 9.52 -6.67
C GLN A 152 -3.08 8.61 -7.76
N ARG A 153 -3.31 8.93 -9.03
CA ARG A 153 -2.67 8.22 -10.15
C ARG A 153 -1.15 8.35 -10.12
N VAL A 154 -0.59 9.51 -9.72
CA VAL A 154 0.87 9.69 -9.50
C VAL A 154 1.35 8.83 -8.33
N ALA A 155 0.60 8.78 -7.22
CA ALA A 155 0.93 7.93 -6.08
C ALA A 155 0.94 6.43 -6.45
N ILE A 156 -0.04 5.98 -7.25
CA ILE A 156 -0.08 4.62 -7.79
C ILE A 156 1.10 4.37 -8.73
N ALA A 157 1.40 5.30 -9.65
CA ALA A 157 2.56 5.18 -10.54
C ALA A 157 3.86 5.03 -9.74
N ARG A 158 4.05 5.84 -8.69
CA ARG A 158 5.18 5.73 -7.77
C ARG A 158 5.22 4.37 -7.07
N ALA A 159 4.07 3.86 -6.64
CA ALA A 159 3.98 2.58 -5.97
C ALA A 159 4.39 1.40 -6.87
N ILE A 160 4.07 1.46 -8.16
CA ILE A 160 4.30 0.33 -9.09
C ILE A 160 5.61 0.40 -9.90
N ILE A 161 6.31 1.53 -9.92
CA ILE A 161 7.52 1.70 -10.75
C ILE A 161 8.62 0.69 -10.43
N GLY A 162 8.73 0.32 -9.16
CA GLY A 162 9.68 -0.68 -8.69
C GLY A 162 9.30 -2.12 -9.03
N ASN A 163 8.19 -2.34 -9.72
CA ASN A 163 7.62 -3.65 -9.99
C ASN A 163 7.44 -4.51 -8.72
N PRO A 164 6.79 -3.97 -7.65
CA PRO A 164 6.57 -4.72 -6.44
C PRO A 164 5.59 -5.87 -6.65
N GLU A 165 5.71 -6.93 -5.86
CA GLU A 165 4.78 -8.06 -5.89
C GLU A 165 3.45 -7.74 -5.20
N ILE A 166 3.48 -6.86 -4.20
CA ILE A 166 2.35 -6.53 -3.35
C ILE A 166 2.13 -5.01 -3.33
N LEU A 167 0.87 -4.59 -3.48
CA LEU A 167 0.43 -3.22 -3.28
C LEU A 167 -0.40 -3.14 -1.99
N LEU A 168 -0.01 -2.26 -1.10
CA LEU A 168 -0.72 -1.92 0.12
C LEU A 168 -1.41 -0.57 -0.07
N ALA A 169 -2.74 -0.54 -0.01
CA ALA A 169 -3.55 0.65 -0.29
C ALA A 169 -4.38 1.03 0.94
N ASP A 170 -4.05 2.15 1.57
CA ASP A 170 -4.79 2.70 2.70
C ASP A 170 -5.79 3.74 2.21
N GLU A 171 -7.07 3.37 2.21
CA GLU A 171 -8.20 4.19 1.75
C GLU A 171 -7.92 4.94 0.43
N PRO A 172 -7.57 4.23 -0.66
CA PRO A 172 -7.00 4.85 -1.87
C PRO A 172 -7.94 5.81 -2.59
N THR A 173 -9.22 5.86 -2.21
CA THR A 173 -10.24 6.72 -2.79
C THR A 173 -10.87 7.68 -1.77
N GLY A 174 -10.42 7.64 -0.51
CA GLY A 174 -11.07 8.35 0.60
C GLY A 174 -11.12 9.88 0.45
N ASN A 175 -10.21 10.48 -0.32
CA ASN A 175 -10.16 11.92 -0.59
C ASN A 175 -10.67 12.29 -2.00
N LEU A 176 -11.41 11.40 -2.65
CA LEU A 176 -11.86 11.58 -4.03
C LEU A 176 -13.40 11.59 -4.10
N ASP A 177 -13.93 12.29 -5.09
CA ASP A 177 -15.34 12.14 -5.43
C ASP A 177 -15.63 10.74 -6.01
N SER A 178 -16.91 10.39 -6.12
CA SER A 178 -17.35 9.06 -6.53
C SER A 178 -16.87 8.67 -7.93
N LYS A 179 -16.80 9.62 -8.87
CA LYS A 179 -16.34 9.37 -10.24
C LYS A 179 -14.83 9.09 -10.26
N MET A 180 -14.04 9.96 -9.64
CA MET A 180 -12.58 9.75 -9.53
C MET A 180 -12.26 8.50 -8.74
N GLY A 181 -13.01 8.21 -7.67
CA GLY A 181 -12.89 6.99 -6.89
C GLY A 181 -13.10 5.73 -7.73
N ALA A 182 -14.14 5.71 -8.60
CA ALA A 182 -14.39 4.59 -9.51
C ALA A 182 -13.23 4.39 -10.51
N GLU A 183 -12.68 5.47 -11.06
CA GLU A 183 -11.53 5.41 -11.97
C GLU A 183 -10.27 4.85 -11.29
N ILE A 184 -10.04 5.17 -10.00
CA ILE A 184 -8.93 4.61 -9.23
C ILE A 184 -9.16 3.13 -8.94
N MET A 185 -10.38 2.73 -8.59
CA MET A 185 -10.71 1.30 -8.41
C MET A 185 -10.51 0.50 -9.69
N GLU A 186 -10.94 1.03 -10.84
CA GLU A 186 -10.68 0.41 -12.15
C GLU A 186 -9.19 0.24 -12.43
N LEU A 187 -8.37 1.26 -12.10
CA LEU A 187 -6.91 1.17 -12.24
C LEU A 187 -6.33 0.06 -11.34
N LEU A 188 -6.76 -0.03 -10.08
CA LEU A 188 -6.32 -1.09 -9.17
C LEU A 188 -6.74 -2.48 -9.67
N HIS A 189 -7.97 -2.63 -10.19
CA HIS A 189 -8.42 -3.87 -10.81
C HIS A 189 -7.57 -4.29 -12.01
N ARG A 190 -7.22 -3.37 -12.88
CA ARG A 190 -6.31 -3.65 -14.01
C ARG A 190 -4.94 -4.13 -13.51
N LEU A 191 -4.37 -3.47 -12.51
CA LEU A 191 -3.10 -3.90 -11.91
C LEU A 191 -3.18 -5.30 -11.28
N ASN A 192 -4.32 -5.65 -10.70
CA ASN A 192 -4.53 -6.99 -10.16
C ASN A 192 -4.73 -8.03 -11.26
N LYS A 193 -5.69 -7.82 -12.18
CA LYS A 193 -6.12 -8.85 -13.14
C LYS A 193 -5.17 -8.99 -14.34
N GLU A 194 -4.62 -7.87 -14.85
CA GLU A 194 -3.74 -7.88 -16.03
C GLU A 194 -2.28 -8.09 -15.66
N ASP A 195 -1.81 -7.45 -14.56
CA ASP A 195 -0.41 -7.56 -14.12
C ASP A 195 -0.19 -8.69 -13.08
N GLY A 196 -1.27 -9.34 -12.60
CA GLY A 196 -1.19 -10.40 -11.59
C GLY A 196 -0.74 -9.91 -10.20
N ARG A 197 -0.87 -8.62 -9.89
CA ARG A 197 -0.40 -8.06 -8.61
C ARG A 197 -1.30 -8.44 -7.46
N THR A 198 -0.69 -8.75 -6.33
CA THR A 198 -1.42 -8.88 -5.06
C THR A 198 -1.74 -7.50 -4.53
N ILE A 199 -2.99 -7.26 -4.12
CA ILE A 199 -3.42 -5.97 -3.56
C ILE A 199 -4.09 -6.20 -2.21
N VAL A 200 -3.65 -5.49 -1.19
CA VAL A 200 -4.35 -5.40 0.11
C VAL A 200 -4.84 -3.97 0.26
N MET A 201 -6.16 -3.80 0.30
CA MET A 201 -6.81 -2.49 0.43
C MET A 201 -7.51 -2.38 1.77
N VAL A 202 -7.23 -1.32 2.49
CA VAL A 202 -8.04 -0.88 3.63
C VAL A 202 -9.11 0.07 3.13
N THR A 203 -10.36 -0.16 3.50
CA THR A 203 -11.46 0.74 3.16
C THR A 203 -12.61 0.63 4.18
N HIS A 204 -13.38 1.69 4.33
CA HIS A 204 -14.67 1.68 5.01
C HIS A 204 -15.86 1.67 4.04
N ASN A 205 -15.57 1.70 2.72
CA ASN A 205 -16.59 1.70 1.67
C ASN A 205 -16.98 0.27 1.25
N GLU A 206 -18.23 -0.13 1.59
CA GLU A 206 -18.74 -1.47 1.29
C GLU A 206 -18.80 -1.77 -0.21
N GLN A 207 -19.15 -0.77 -1.03
CA GLN A 207 -19.25 -0.96 -2.48
C GLN A 207 -17.89 -1.24 -3.12
N GLN A 208 -16.82 -0.63 -2.60
CA GLN A 208 -15.46 -0.89 -3.08
C GLN A 208 -14.94 -2.23 -2.58
N ALA A 209 -15.19 -2.54 -1.31
CA ALA A 209 -14.81 -3.84 -0.74
C ALA A 209 -15.49 -5.00 -1.48
N ALA A 210 -16.77 -4.86 -1.84
CA ALA A 210 -17.51 -5.87 -2.59
C ALA A 210 -16.94 -6.16 -4.00
N GLN A 211 -16.07 -5.31 -4.52
CA GLN A 211 -15.41 -5.51 -5.82
C GLN A 211 -14.12 -6.35 -5.71
N THR A 212 -13.68 -6.70 -4.52
CA THR A 212 -12.44 -7.46 -4.29
C THR A 212 -12.70 -8.95 -4.16
N ASP A 213 -11.65 -9.78 -4.30
CA ASP A 213 -11.80 -11.24 -4.28
C ASP A 213 -12.19 -11.77 -2.90
N ARG A 214 -11.79 -11.07 -1.80
CA ARG A 214 -12.12 -11.44 -0.42
C ARG A 214 -12.17 -10.22 0.48
N ILE A 215 -13.08 -10.26 1.43
CA ILE A 215 -13.25 -9.20 2.45
C ILE A 215 -12.97 -9.80 3.83
N ILE A 216 -12.15 -9.10 4.60
CA ILE A 216 -11.94 -9.35 6.02
C ILE A 216 -12.53 -8.20 6.80
N LYS A 217 -13.40 -8.52 7.76
CA LYS A 217 -13.99 -7.52 8.65
C LYS A 217 -13.17 -7.37 9.92
N PHE A 218 -12.95 -6.14 10.31
CA PHE A 218 -12.17 -5.75 11.48
C PHE A 218 -13.03 -4.92 12.44
N LEU A 219 -12.96 -5.23 13.73
CA LEU A 219 -13.61 -4.48 14.80
C LEU A 219 -12.70 -4.51 16.04
N ASP A 220 -12.43 -3.35 16.64
CA ASP A 220 -11.68 -3.21 17.90
C ASP A 220 -10.38 -4.02 17.95
N GLY A 221 -9.58 -3.89 16.87
CA GLY A 221 -8.28 -4.56 16.75
C GLY A 221 -8.32 -6.05 16.41
N ARG A 222 -9.49 -6.63 16.19
CA ARG A 222 -9.70 -8.06 15.92
C ARG A 222 -10.34 -8.28 14.56
N GLN A 223 -9.97 -9.40 13.96
CA GLN A 223 -10.68 -9.95 12.82
C GLN A 223 -11.98 -10.57 13.30
N ILE A 224 -13.12 -10.14 12.70
CA ILE A 224 -14.42 -10.76 12.93
C ILE A 224 -14.79 -11.64 11.73
N MET A 225 -15.42 -12.76 12.02
CA MET A 225 -15.88 -13.72 11.02
C MET A 225 -17.04 -13.19 10.17
#